data_75059057692b963fb164e0fe69a78587
#
_entry.id   75059057692b963fb164e0fe69a78587
#
_cell.length_a   1.000
_cell.length_b   1.000
_cell.length_c   1.000
_cell.angle_alpha   90.00
_cell.angle_beta   90.00
_cell.angle_gamma   90.00
#
_symmetry.space_group_name_H-M   'P 1'
#
loop_
_entity.id
_entity.type
_entity.pdbx_description
1 polymer ?
#
loop_
_entity_poly.entity_id
_entity_poly.type
_entity_poly.pdbx_seq_one_letter_code
_entity_poly.pdbx_strand_id
1 'polypeptide(L)'
;PNAFVCLVTKDINMRIKAKGSGLEHVEDYRHDRVLDDIDLLSTGYERFPGNFWSAIEQVDTVREDSLTLHRIPRAELPDVYSNQFVYDDEAFIAYVDHLDDAHAYLAVDSHDHLMKQRFWGLAPRNLEQAMAMRLLDNDDVDMTVLTGPAGSGKTLLALAYGLHAILEQRKYNKLIVARSTPPMAEEIGFLPGTEEEK
;
A
#
# COMPACT_ATOMS: atom_id res chain seq x y z
N PRO A 1 -12.05 -4.00 -24.76
CA PRO A 1 -10.98 -3.05 -24.47
C PRO A 1 -9.66 -3.76 -24.71
N ASN A 2 -8.80 -3.19 -25.57
CA ASN A 2 -7.47 -3.74 -25.79
C ASN A 2 -6.64 -3.39 -24.56
N ALA A 3 -6.31 -4.39 -23.74
CA ALA A 3 -5.41 -4.21 -22.61
C ALA A 3 -4.00 -3.93 -23.16
N PHE A 4 -3.35 -2.88 -22.64
CA PHE A 4 -1.95 -2.65 -22.88
C PHE A 4 -1.15 -3.65 -22.04
N VAL A 5 -0.29 -4.44 -22.67
CA VAL A 5 0.56 -5.43 -21.98
C VAL A 5 2.02 -5.08 -22.25
N CYS A 6 2.78 -4.85 -21.18
CA CYS A 6 4.21 -4.61 -21.22
C CYS A 6 4.93 -5.64 -20.33
N LEU A 7 5.94 -6.32 -20.88
CA LEU A 7 6.84 -7.17 -20.10
C LEU A 7 8.07 -6.36 -19.67
N VAL A 8 8.27 -6.25 -18.37
CA VAL A 8 9.44 -5.61 -17.77
C VAL A 8 10.29 -6.67 -17.09
N THR A 9 11.55 -6.84 -17.51
CA THR A 9 12.45 -7.86 -16.94
C THR A 9 13.92 -7.52 -17.18
N LYS A 10 14.80 -7.88 -16.25
CA LYS A 10 16.28 -7.81 -16.41
C LYS A 10 16.84 -8.91 -17.29
N ASP A 11 16.16 -10.05 -17.39
CA ASP A 11 16.65 -11.18 -18.17
C ASP A 11 16.61 -10.87 -19.67
N ILE A 12 17.80 -10.72 -20.25
CA ILE A 12 17.97 -10.43 -21.69
C ILE A 12 17.37 -11.53 -22.55
N ASN A 13 17.50 -12.80 -22.16
CA ASN A 13 16.98 -13.93 -22.93
C ASN A 13 15.44 -13.92 -22.93
N MET A 14 14.83 -13.58 -21.78
CA MET A 14 13.38 -13.44 -21.69
C MET A 14 12.88 -12.29 -22.56
N ARG A 15 13.59 -11.15 -22.59
CA ARG A 15 13.23 -10.01 -23.47
C ARG A 15 13.31 -10.39 -24.95
N ILE A 16 14.36 -11.08 -25.37
CA ILE A 16 14.54 -11.53 -26.76
C ILE A 16 13.43 -12.51 -27.15
N LYS A 17 13.13 -13.49 -26.29
CA LYS A 17 12.07 -14.48 -26.55
C LYS A 17 10.70 -13.82 -26.62
N ALA A 18 10.40 -12.89 -25.72
CA ALA A 18 9.11 -12.19 -25.72
C ALA A 18 8.91 -11.34 -26.98
N LYS A 19 9.95 -10.61 -27.43
CA LYS A 19 9.91 -9.88 -28.70
C LYS A 19 9.76 -10.84 -29.89
N GLY A 20 10.47 -11.96 -29.89
CA GLY A 20 10.36 -12.99 -30.92
C GLY A 20 9.00 -13.69 -30.96
N SER A 21 8.26 -13.66 -29.84
CA SER A 21 6.88 -14.17 -29.75
C SER A 21 5.82 -13.13 -30.12
N GLY A 22 6.22 -11.93 -30.57
CA GLY A 22 5.30 -10.87 -31.02
C GLY A 22 4.79 -9.92 -29.91
N LEU A 23 5.39 -9.94 -28.72
CA LEU A 23 5.07 -8.95 -27.70
C LEU A 23 5.76 -7.62 -28.04
N GLU A 24 4.97 -6.58 -28.34
CA GLU A 24 5.48 -5.29 -28.81
C GLU A 24 6.20 -4.50 -27.71
N HIS A 25 5.67 -4.55 -26.51
CA HIS A 25 6.18 -3.77 -25.37
C HIS A 25 6.99 -4.66 -24.42
N VAL A 26 8.31 -4.59 -24.56
CA VAL A 26 9.27 -5.34 -23.72
C VAL A 26 10.38 -4.40 -23.28
N GLU A 27 10.44 -4.13 -22.00
CA GLU A 27 11.34 -3.15 -21.42
C GLU A 27 12.36 -3.78 -20.44
N ASP A 28 13.48 -3.07 -20.27
CA ASP A 28 14.46 -3.38 -19.24
C ASP A 28 14.05 -2.79 -17.91
N TYR A 29 14.18 -3.58 -16.83
CA TYR A 29 13.99 -3.04 -15.48
C TYR A 29 15.23 -2.21 -15.10
N ARG A 30 15.12 -0.89 -15.25
CA ARG A 30 16.24 0.04 -15.09
C ARG A 30 16.43 0.58 -13.67
N HIS A 31 15.42 0.44 -12.79
CA HIS A 31 15.44 1.03 -11.47
C HIS A 31 15.69 -0.02 -10.39
N ASP A 32 16.94 -0.44 -10.28
CA ASP A 32 17.41 -1.45 -9.34
C ASP A 32 18.01 -0.83 -8.07
N ARG A 33 17.72 0.43 -7.83
CA ARG A 33 18.17 1.07 -6.60
C ARG A 33 17.28 0.61 -5.46
N VAL A 34 17.80 -0.27 -4.64
CA VAL A 34 17.33 -0.47 -3.28
C VAL A 34 17.45 0.91 -2.60
N LEU A 35 16.37 1.41 -2.05
CA LEU A 35 16.46 2.54 -1.14
C LEU A 35 17.31 2.07 0.04
N ASP A 36 18.50 2.64 0.17
CA ASP A 36 19.44 2.28 1.23
C ASP A 36 18.91 2.71 2.62
N ASP A 37 17.88 3.55 2.64
CA ASP A 37 17.28 4.07 3.85
C ASP A 37 15.74 3.95 3.81
N ILE A 38 15.19 3.16 4.73
CA ILE A 38 13.75 2.98 4.92
C ILE A 38 13.09 4.30 5.35
N ASP A 39 13.84 5.19 6.00
CA ASP A 39 13.35 6.49 6.47
C ASP A 39 13.04 7.47 5.33
N LEU A 40 13.48 7.15 4.10
CA LEU A 40 13.11 7.88 2.88
C LEU A 40 11.74 7.45 2.31
N LEU A 41 11.16 6.38 2.82
CA LEU A 41 9.81 5.96 2.43
C LEU A 41 8.78 6.82 3.17
N SER A 42 7.73 7.16 2.46
CA SER A 42 6.56 7.80 3.04
C SER A 42 5.99 6.96 4.19
N THR A 43 5.64 7.62 5.30
CA THR A 43 5.11 6.96 6.50
C THR A 43 3.67 6.47 6.35
N GLY A 44 2.96 6.91 5.29
CA GLY A 44 1.54 6.61 5.10
C GLY A 44 0.60 7.48 5.93
N TYR A 45 1.12 8.34 6.78
CA TYR A 45 0.34 9.29 7.57
C TYR A 45 1.10 10.59 7.82
N GLU A 46 0.34 11.67 8.06
CA GLU A 46 0.83 12.98 8.47
C GLU A 46 0.17 13.37 9.79
N ARG A 47 0.97 13.82 10.75
CA ARG A 47 0.49 14.33 12.03
C ARG A 47 0.52 15.84 12.05
N PHE A 48 -0.64 16.44 12.25
CA PHE A 48 -0.76 17.89 12.45
C PHE A 48 -0.67 18.22 13.94
N PRO A 49 0.19 19.14 14.33
CA PRO A 49 0.27 19.58 15.71
C PRO A 49 -0.96 20.41 16.08
N GLY A 50 -1.53 20.14 17.26
CA GLY A 50 -2.73 20.84 17.77
C GLY A 50 -4.01 20.39 17.07
N ASN A 51 -4.94 21.33 16.84
CA ASN A 51 -6.22 21.07 16.22
C ASN A 51 -6.19 21.32 14.72
N PHE A 52 -6.48 20.30 13.92
CA PHE A 52 -6.44 20.37 12.45
C PHE A 52 -7.34 21.46 11.88
N TRP A 53 -8.60 21.52 12.35
CA TRP A 53 -9.58 22.46 11.83
C TRP A 53 -9.24 23.92 12.16
N SER A 54 -8.44 24.16 13.19
CA SER A 54 -7.96 25.51 13.53
C SER A 54 -6.85 25.99 12.59
N ALA A 55 -6.19 25.07 11.90
CA ALA A 55 -5.11 25.38 10.94
C ALA A 55 -5.61 25.52 9.51
N ILE A 56 -6.83 25.06 9.19
CA ILE A 56 -7.42 25.08 7.86
C ILE A 56 -8.35 26.30 7.75
N GLU A 57 -8.08 27.16 6.77
CA GLU A 57 -8.87 28.39 6.54
C GLU A 57 -10.06 28.14 5.61
N GLN A 58 -9.92 27.23 4.63
CA GLN A 58 -10.90 26.98 3.61
C GLN A 58 -11.25 25.49 3.53
N VAL A 59 -12.50 25.18 3.76
CA VAL A 59 -13.03 23.83 3.61
C VAL A 59 -14.44 23.87 3.05
N ASP A 60 -14.66 23.07 2.01
CA ASP A 60 -15.98 22.78 1.48
C ASP A 60 -16.33 21.31 1.76
N THR A 61 -17.61 21.01 1.88
CA THR A 61 -18.10 19.63 2.00
C THR A 61 -18.75 19.23 0.68
N VAL A 62 -18.25 18.19 0.08
CA VAL A 62 -18.81 17.62 -1.16
C VAL A 62 -19.28 16.19 -0.90
N ARG A 63 -20.24 15.73 -1.67
CA ARG A 63 -20.73 14.34 -1.59
C ARG A 63 -20.46 13.65 -2.91
N GLU A 64 -19.66 12.60 -2.84
CA GLU A 64 -19.33 11.76 -3.98
C GLU A 64 -19.78 10.33 -3.68
N ASP A 65 -20.62 9.78 -4.55
CA ASP A 65 -21.26 8.48 -4.36
C ASP A 65 -21.94 8.38 -2.98
N SER A 66 -21.41 7.54 -2.10
CA SER A 66 -21.91 7.36 -0.72
C SER A 66 -21.05 8.07 0.33
N LEU A 67 -19.92 8.69 -0.08
CA LEU A 67 -18.97 9.31 0.82
C LEU A 67 -19.23 10.81 0.97
N THR A 68 -18.98 11.31 2.16
CA THR A 68 -18.90 12.74 2.44
C THR A 68 -17.43 13.10 2.54
N LEU A 69 -16.97 13.96 1.63
CA LEU A 69 -15.58 14.39 1.56
C LEU A 69 -15.45 15.87 1.93
N HIS A 70 -14.39 16.20 2.62
CA HIS A 70 -13.98 17.57 2.87
C HIS A 70 -12.94 17.99 1.85
N ARG A 71 -13.28 18.98 1.04
CA ARG A 71 -12.43 19.52 -0.01
C ARG A 71 -11.64 20.70 0.53
N ILE A 72 -10.33 20.59 0.55
CA ILE A 72 -9.39 21.57 1.10
C ILE A 72 -8.41 22.00 0.01
N PRO A 73 -8.09 23.29 -0.16
CA PRO A 73 -7.12 23.74 -1.14
C PRO A 73 -5.74 23.08 -0.94
N ARG A 74 -5.10 22.66 -2.04
CA ARG A 74 -3.75 22.09 -2.01
C ARG A 74 -2.70 23.03 -1.38
N ALA A 75 -2.93 24.33 -1.44
CA ALA A 75 -2.04 25.32 -0.81
C ALA A 75 -1.98 25.17 0.73
N GLU A 76 -3.04 24.66 1.36
CA GLU A 76 -3.10 24.43 2.81
C GLU A 76 -2.56 23.04 3.19
N LEU A 77 -2.50 22.10 2.24
CA LEU A 77 -2.03 20.73 2.41
C LEU A 77 -1.05 20.35 1.28
N PRO A 78 0.11 21.02 1.14
CA PRO A 78 0.99 20.86 -0.01
C PRO A 78 1.64 19.47 -0.10
N ASP A 79 1.90 18.84 1.05
CA ASP A 79 2.71 17.63 1.14
C ASP A 79 1.87 16.33 1.21
N VAL A 80 0.53 16.46 1.26
CA VAL A 80 -0.34 15.26 1.31
C VAL A 80 -0.44 14.57 -0.05
N TYR A 81 -0.63 13.27 -0.01
CA TYR A 81 -0.81 12.42 -1.20
C TYR A 81 -2.01 11.48 -1.02
N SER A 82 -2.55 10.97 -2.12
CA SER A 82 -3.67 10.03 -2.09
C SER A 82 -3.33 8.76 -1.30
N ASN A 83 -4.31 8.23 -0.61
CA ASN A 83 -4.18 7.07 0.28
C ASN A 83 -3.37 7.30 1.56
N GLN A 84 -3.07 8.54 1.90
CA GLN A 84 -2.44 8.93 3.16
C GLN A 84 -3.49 9.17 4.24
N PHE A 85 -3.13 8.91 5.49
CA PHE A 85 -3.92 9.37 6.63
C PHE A 85 -3.37 10.70 7.15
N VAL A 86 -4.29 11.54 7.63
CA VAL A 86 -3.99 12.81 8.31
C VAL A 86 -4.68 12.77 9.66
N TYR A 87 -3.97 13.05 10.74
CA TYR A 87 -4.55 13.09 12.08
C TYR A 87 -3.92 14.20 12.91
N ASP A 88 -4.64 14.64 13.95
CA ASP A 88 -4.18 15.67 14.89
C ASP A 88 -3.96 15.15 16.31
N ASP A 89 -3.61 16.07 17.22
CA ASP A 89 -3.35 15.74 18.62
C ASP A 89 -4.63 15.58 19.45
N GLU A 90 -5.81 15.87 18.87
CA GLU A 90 -7.09 15.81 19.57
C GLU A 90 -7.88 14.56 19.15
N ALA A 91 -8.74 14.71 18.18
CA ALA A 91 -9.64 13.62 17.78
C ALA A 91 -9.85 13.53 16.27
N PHE A 92 -9.24 14.43 15.49
CA PHE A 92 -9.38 14.43 14.05
C PHE A 92 -8.52 13.31 13.45
N ILE A 93 -9.14 12.56 12.57
CA ILE A 93 -8.46 11.62 11.68
C ILE A 93 -9.21 11.58 10.35
N ALA A 94 -8.49 11.64 9.28
CA ALA A 94 -9.05 11.57 7.94
C ALA A 94 -8.15 10.73 7.02
N TYR A 95 -8.76 10.21 5.99
CA TYR A 95 -8.13 9.53 4.89
C TYR A 95 -8.16 10.45 3.67
N VAL A 96 -7.01 10.66 3.02
CA VAL A 96 -6.93 11.41 1.77
C VAL A 96 -7.38 10.49 0.64
N ASP A 97 -8.63 10.65 0.22
CA ASP A 97 -9.25 9.81 -0.79
C ASP A 97 -8.57 10.03 -2.15
N HIS A 98 -8.63 11.25 -2.65
CA HIS A 98 -7.96 11.63 -3.88
C HIS A 98 -7.51 13.08 -3.87
N LEU A 99 -6.78 13.46 -4.90
CA LEU A 99 -6.27 14.80 -5.13
C LEU A 99 -6.57 15.24 -6.56
N ASP A 100 -6.91 16.50 -6.75
CA ASP A 100 -6.87 17.15 -8.04
C ASP A 100 -5.78 18.24 -8.06
N ASP A 101 -5.69 19.03 -9.13
CA ASP A 101 -4.68 20.09 -9.27
C ASP A 101 -4.81 21.19 -8.21
N ALA A 102 -6.00 21.41 -7.68
CA ALA A 102 -6.34 22.52 -6.79
C ALA A 102 -6.66 22.09 -5.36
N HIS A 103 -7.13 20.86 -5.15
CA HIS A 103 -7.68 20.42 -3.86
C HIS A 103 -7.23 19.04 -3.43
N ALA A 104 -7.29 18.81 -2.12
CA ALA A 104 -7.27 17.51 -1.47
C ALA A 104 -8.68 17.16 -0.97
N TYR A 105 -9.08 15.90 -1.12
CA TYR A 105 -10.40 15.38 -0.73
C TYR A 105 -10.22 14.40 0.42
N LEU A 106 -10.72 14.77 1.59
CA LEU A 106 -10.53 14.04 2.84
C LEU A 106 -11.83 13.39 3.31
N ALA A 107 -11.81 12.08 3.48
CA ALA A 107 -12.85 11.34 4.18
C ALA A 107 -12.54 11.31 5.68
N VAL A 108 -13.31 12.02 6.50
CA VAL A 108 -13.13 12.02 7.96
C VAL A 108 -13.61 10.70 8.55
N ASP A 109 -12.81 10.15 9.43
CA ASP A 109 -13.09 8.94 10.19
C ASP A 109 -12.99 9.22 11.70
N SER A 110 -13.16 8.22 12.52
CA SER A 110 -12.96 8.29 13.96
C SER A 110 -12.02 7.20 14.45
N HIS A 111 -11.27 7.51 15.48
CA HIS A 111 -10.39 6.54 16.14
C HIS A 111 -11.18 5.27 16.55
N ASP A 112 -12.36 5.45 17.12
CA ASP A 112 -13.23 4.34 17.54
C ASP A 112 -13.68 3.45 16.38
N HIS A 113 -13.99 4.04 15.23
CA HIS A 113 -14.38 3.29 14.03
C HIS A 113 -13.20 2.48 13.50
N LEU A 114 -12.04 3.11 13.34
CA LEU A 114 -10.82 2.44 12.88
C LEU A 114 -10.40 1.29 13.83
N MET A 115 -10.45 1.48 15.13
CA MET A 115 -10.09 0.45 16.12
C MET A 115 -11.10 -0.69 16.25
N LYS A 116 -12.32 -0.54 15.73
CA LYS A 116 -13.33 -1.60 15.69
C LYS A 116 -13.19 -2.57 14.52
N GLN A 117 -12.33 -2.29 13.56
CA GLN A 117 -12.07 -3.18 12.43
C GLN A 117 -11.64 -4.58 12.91
N ARG A 118 -12.03 -5.60 12.17
CA ARG A 118 -11.68 -6.98 12.45
C ARG A 118 -11.44 -7.72 11.14
N PHE A 119 -10.27 -8.35 11.03
CA PHE A 119 -9.96 -9.26 9.95
C PHE A 119 -9.75 -10.65 10.53
N TRP A 120 -10.62 -11.56 10.17
CA TRP A 120 -10.53 -12.95 10.63
C TRP A 120 -10.36 -13.04 12.18
N GLY A 121 -11.12 -12.21 12.91
CA GLY A 121 -11.07 -12.09 14.36
C GLY A 121 -9.91 -11.26 14.93
N LEU A 122 -8.93 -10.85 14.11
CA LEU A 122 -7.82 -10.00 14.52
C LEU A 122 -8.26 -8.53 14.60
N ALA A 123 -7.98 -7.88 15.72
CA ALA A 123 -8.18 -6.47 15.94
C ALA A 123 -6.85 -5.68 15.86
N PRO A 124 -6.87 -4.40 15.44
CA PRO A 124 -5.71 -3.55 15.56
C PRO A 124 -5.39 -3.25 17.04
N ARG A 125 -4.11 -3.12 17.37
CA ARG A 125 -3.62 -2.80 18.71
C ARG A 125 -3.27 -1.33 18.88
N ASN A 126 -3.02 -0.64 17.78
CA ASN A 126 -2.67 0.78 17.73
C ASN A 126 -3.24 1.40 16.45
N LEU A 127 -3.12 2.73 16.36
CA LEU A 127 -3.69 3.50 15.25
C LEU A 127 -3.02 3.16 13.91
N GLU A 128 -1.71 2.94 13.89
CA GLU A 128 -0.96 2.58 12.67
C GLU A 128 -1.44 1.24 12.09
N GLN A 129 -1.69 0.25 12.96
CA GLN A 129 -2.29 -1.02 12.52
C GLN A 129 -3.72 -0.82 12.02
N ALA A 130 -4.50 0.05 12.64
CA ALA A 130 -5.86 0.34 12.22
C ALA A 130 -5.89 1.04 10.85
N MET A 131 -5.00 2.01 10.61
CA MET A 131 -4.81 2.64 9.31
C MET A 131 -4.37 1.64 8.24
N ALA A 132 -3.41 0.75 8.57
CA ALA A 132 -2.98 -0.31 7.66
C ALA A 132 -4.13 -1.27 7.31
N MET A 133 -4.97 -1.65 8.27
CA MET A 133 -6.16 -2.48 8.02
C MET A 133 -7.14 -1.76 7.10
N ARG A 134 -7.37 -0.47 7.30
CA ARG A 134 -8.26 0.34 6.45
C ARG A 134 -7.76 0.39 5.00
N LEU A 135 -6.43 0.52 4.78
CA LEU A 135 -5.85 0.49 3.43
C LEU A 135 -5.94 -0.89 2.78
N LEU A 136 -5.70 -1.96 3.53
CA LEU A 136 -5.79 -3.32 3.02
C LEU A 136 -7.21 -3.67 2.55
N ASP A 137 -8.25 -3.12 3.21
CA ASP A 137 -9.67 -3.37 2.89
C ASP A 137 -10.24 -2.37 1.84
N ASN A 138 -9.43 -1.43 1.37
CA ASN A 138 -9.85 -0.50 0.34
C ASN A 138 -9.69 -1.11 -1.06
N ASP A 139 -10.80 -1.23 -1.78
CA ASP A 139 -10.86 -1.83 -3.11
C ASP A 139 -10.18 -0.98 -4.20
N ASP A 140 -10.02 0.31 -3.96
CA ASP A 140 -9.37 1.25 -4.87
C ASP A 140 -7.83 1.25 -4.71
N VAL A 141 -7.29 0.48 -3.74
CA VAL A 141 -5.86 0.38 -3.47
C VAL A 141 -5.33 -0.97 -3.97
N ASP A 142 -4.67 -0.97 -5.12
CA ASP A 142 -4.11 -2.18 -5.75
C ASP A 142 -2.89 -2.74 -5.01
N MET A 143 -2.11 -1.90 -4.34
CA MET A 143 -0.89 -2.30 -3.65
C MET A 143 -0.70 -1.56 -2.32
N THR A 144 -0.56 -2.32 -1.25
CA THR A 144 -0.24 -1.78 0.09
C THR A 144 1.14 -2.27 0.53
N VAL A 145 2.02 -1.35 0.92
CA VAL A 145 3.36 -1.63 1.45
C VAL A 145 3.36 -1.41 2.96
N LEU A 146 3.61 -2.47 3.73
CA LEU A 146 3.69 -2.40 5.18
C LEU A 146 5.16 -2.34 5.63
N THR A 147 5.59 -1.19 6.14
CA THR A 147 6.92 -0.97 6.69
C THR A 147 6.89 -0.91 8.22
N GLY A 148 8.05 -1.03 8.85
CA GLY A 148 8.17 -0.91 10.31
C GLY A 148 9.08 -1.97 10.93
N PRO A 149 9.36 -1.88 12.24
CA PRO A 149 10.28 -2.75 12.95
C PRO A 149 9.82 -4.21 12.99
N ALA A 150 10.75 -5.12 13.29
CA ALA A 150 10.41 -6.53 13.51
C ALA A 150 9.40 -6.67 14.66
N GLY A 151 8.44 -7.58 14.53
CA GLY A 151 7.41 -7.80 15.55
C GLY A 151 6.23 -6.80 15.53
N SER A 152 6.22 -5.80 14.65
CA SER A 152 5.10 -4.82 14.55
C SER A 152 3.79 -5.39 13.99
N GLY A 153 3.75 -6.67 13.59
CA GLY A 153 2.53 -7.34 13.14
C GLY A 153 2.26 -7.29 11.62
N LYS A 154 3.16 -6.74 10.80
CA LYS A 154 2.97 -6.57 9.34
C LYS A 154 2.49 -7.83 8.62
N THR A 155 3.24 -8.92 8.76
CA THR A 155 2.89 -10.20 8.13
C THR A 155 1.58 -10.76 8.66
N LEU A 156 1.32 -10.59 9.97
CA LEU A 156 0.08 -11.03 10.59
C LEU A 156 -1.14 -10.29 10.03
N LEU A 157 -1.04 -8.96 9.89
CA LEU A 157 -2.11 -8.14 9.31
C LEU A 157 -2.37 -8.52 7.85
N ALA A 158 -1.32 -8.66 7.04
CA ALA A 158 -1.47 -9.03 5.62
C ALA A 158 -2.12 -10.42 5.46
N LEU A 159 -1.72 -11.40 6.25
CA LEU A 159 -2.31 -12.74 6.22
C LEU A 159 -3.74 -12.75 6.73
N ALA A 160 -4.03 -12.02 7.82
CA ALA A 160 -5.38 -11.93 8.38
C ALA A 160 -6.34 -11.28 7.38
N TYR A 161 -5.91 -10.22 6.68
CA TYR A 161 -6.70 -9.63 5.59
C TYR A 161 -6.90 -10.63 4.44
N GLY A 162 -5.84 -11.28 3.98
CA GLY A 162 -5.96 -12.27 2.90
C GLY A 162 -6.95 -13.39 3.22
N LEU A 163 -6.95 -13.90 4.45
CA LEU A 163 -7.91 -14.89 4.92
C LEU A 163 -9.34 -14.32 5.03
N HIS A 164 -9.47 -13.10 5.54
CA HIS A 164 -10.74 -12.38 5.62
C HIS A 164 -11.35 -12.19 4.22
N ALA A 165 -10.56 -11.69 3.27
CA ALA A 165 -10.99 -11.44 1.90
C ALA A 165 -11.44 -12.71 1.14
N ILE A 166 -10.81 -13.87 1.43
CA ILE A 166 -11.16 -15.14 0.79
C ILE A 166 -12.31 -15.85 1.52
N LEU A 167 -12.20 -16.00 2.84
CA LEU A 167 -13.10 -16.88 3.60
C LEU A 167 -14.39 -16.19 4.06
N GLU A 168 -14.30 -14.91 4.42
CA GLU A 168 -15.42 -14.14 4.94
C GLU A 168 -16.09 -13.30 3.85
N GLN A 169 -15.32 -12.49 3.11
CA GLN A 169 -15.86 -11.62 2.05
C GLN A 169 -16.07 -12.36 0.71
N ARG A 170 -15.37 -13.47 0.48
CA ARG A 170 -15.36 -14.20 -0.80
C ARG A 170 -15.00 -13.34 -2.00
N LYS A 171 -14.18 -12.32 -1.77
CA LYS A 171 -13.73 -11.35 -2.77
C LYS A 171 -12.73 -11.99 -3.75
N TYR A 172 -11.89 -12.89 -3.27
CA TYR A 172 -10.89 -13.61 -4.06
C TYR A 172 -11.03 -15.13 -3.89
N ASN A 173 -10.57 -15.88 -4.89
CA ASN A 173 -10.60 -17.35 -4.89
C ASN A 173 -9.31 -17.96 -4.33
N LYS A 174 -8.22 -17.18 -4.23
CA LYS A 174 -6.90 -17.70 -3.88
C LYS A 174 -6.04 -16.63 -3.23
N LEU A 175 -5.35 -16.98 -2.15
CA LEU A 175 -4.26 -16.22 -1.55
C LEU A 175 -2.93 -16.82 -2.02
N ILE A 176 -2.07 -15.97 -2.57
CA ILE A 176 -0.71 -16.35 -2.93
C ILE A 176 0.24 -15.64 -1.96
N VAL A 177 1.04 -16.42 -1.24
CA VAL A 177 2.04 -15.90 -0.32
C VAL A 177 3.41 -16.25 -0.88
N ALA A 178 4.25 -15.23 -1.08
CA ALA A 178 5.63 -15.37 -1.51
C ALA A 178 6.58 -14.82 -0.44
N ARG A 179 7.66 -15.52 -0.18
CA ARG A 179 8.71 -15.08 0.72
C ARG A 179 10.06 -15.29 0.07
N SER A 180 10.91 -14.27 0.08
CA SER A 180 12.31 -14.44 -0.24
C SER A 180 12.97 -15.24 0.87
N THR A 181 13.55 -16.40 0.53
CA THR A 181 14.45 -17.14 1.42
C THR A 181 15.87 -16.73 1.04
N PRO A 182 16.61 -16.01 1.91
CA PRO A 182 18.04 -15.79 1.66
C PRO A 182 18.71 -17.16 1.57
N PRO A 183 19.64 -17.38 0.63
CA PRO A 183 20.39 -18.62 0.57
C PRO A 183 21.13 -18.80 1.90
N MET A 184 20.94 -19.98 2.53
CA MET A 184 21.56 -20.31 3.82
C MET A 184 23.05 -20.69 3.69
N ALA A 185 23.58 -20.72 2.47
CA ALA A 185 24.99 -20.94 2.16
C ALA A 185 25.41 -19.99 1.02
N GLU A 186 26.70 -19.64 0.97
CA GLU A 186 27.31 -19.02 -0.21
C GLU A 186 26.90 -19.84 -1.44
N GLU A 187 26.50 -19.16 -2.52
CA GLU A 187 26.16 -19.84 -3.77
C GLU A 187 27.31 -20.76 -4.15
N ILE A 188 27.11 -22.05 -3.97
CA ILE A 188 27.97 -23.05 -4.57
C ILE A 188 27.79 -22.85 -6.07
N GLY A 189 28.78 -22.18 -6.71
CA GLY A 189 28.70 -21.82 -8.13
C GLY A 189 28.25 -23.01 -8.99
N PHE A 190 27.98 -22.76 -10.26
CA PHE A 190 27.45 -23.74 -11.19
C PHE A 190 28.34 -25.01 -11.21
N LEU A 191 27.99 -25.99 -10.40
CA LEU A 191 28.51 -27.35 -10.43
C LEU A 191 27.54 -28.23 -11.20
N PRO A 192 28.01 -29.06 -12.16
CA PRO A 192 27.12 -30.03 -12.82
C PRO A 192 26.64 -31.07 -11.81
N GLY A 193 25.35 -31.34 -11.81
CA GLY A 193 24.70 -32.33 -10.93
C GLY A 193 23.37 -31.82 -10.37
N THR A 194 22.58 -32.70 -9.77
CA THR A 194 21.36 -32.34 -9.06
C THR A 194 21.66 -31.72 -7.69
N GLU A 195 20.69 -31.02 -7.06
CA GLU A 195 20.87 -30.45 -5.72
C GLU A 195 21.18 -31.48 -4.64
N GLU A 196 20.76 -32.75 -4.86
CA GLU A 196 21.03 -33.89 -3.97
C GLU A 196 22.45 -34.46 -4.16
N GLU A 197 23.14 -34.13 -5.26
CA GLU A 197 24.49 -34.57 -5.59
C GLU A 197 25.58 -33.54 -5.28
N LYS A 198 25.20 -32.34 -4.83
CA LYS A 198 26.06 -31.23 -4.43
C LYS A 198 26.18 -31.16 -2.90
#